data_28a0bb162cdafc2656591fc862724db9
#
_entry.id   28a0bb162cdafc2656591fc862724db9
#
_cell.length_a   1.000
_cell.length_b   1.000
_cell.length_c   1.000
_cell.angle_alpha   90.00
_cell.angle_beta   90.00
_cell.angle_gamma   90.00
#
_symmetry.space_group_name_H-M   'P 1'
#
loop_
_entity.id
_entity.type
_entity.pdbx_description
1 polymer ?
#
loop_
_entity_poly.entity_id
_entity_poly.type
_entity_poly.pdbx_seq_one_letter_code
_entity_poly.pdbx_strand_id
1 'polypeptide(L)'
;MPLVPDPQHPGAFRIVLGGASQSWVDPARPEHLLFEYVVQLSLLFEHGLADVDPAERIRVIHIGGAGLSIPRWIAWRRPGTAQIVCEPDVGLTEEVRRKLPLPPRSGIKVRDVDGRSGVAVMPPDYADLVVLDAFDGARVPGELVTTEFLDELVR
;
A
#
# COMPACT_ATOMS: atom_id res chain seq x y z
N MET A 1 14.92 -10.25 -10.70
CA MET A 1 13.83 -9.27 -10.92
C MET A 1 12.64 -9.71 -10.10
N PRO A 2 12.13 -8.89 -9.18
CA PRO A 2 11.08 -9.32 -8.25
C PRO A 2 9.70 -9.49 -8.91
N LEU A 3 9.41 -8.83 -10.05
CA LEU A 3 8.11 -8.96 -10.73
C LEU A 3 8.07 -10.15 -11.68
N VAL A 4 7.20 -11.09 -11.37
CA VAL A 4 7.00 -12.34 -12.14
C VAL A 4 5.56 -12.37 -12.66
N PRO A 5 5.33 -12.59 -13.98
CA PRO A 5 3.98 -12.78 -14.50
C PRO A 5 3.28 -13.95 -13.79
N ASP A 6 1.99 -13.79 -13.48
CA ASP A 6 1.21 -14.88 -12.89
C ASP A 6 0.69 -15.81 -14.02
N PRO A 7 1.08 -17.10 -14.04
CA PRO A 7 0.66 -18.01 -15.10
C PRO A 7 -0.84 -18.37 -15.03
N GLN A 8 -1.47 -18.20 -13.88
CA GLN A 8 -2.90 -18.51 -13.68
C GLN A 8 -3.80 -17.31 -13.98
N HIS A 9 -3.22 -16.09 -13.96
CA HIS A 9 -3.97 -14.85 -14.16
C HIS A 9 -3.24 -13.99 -15.23
N PRO A 10 -3.53 -14.19 -16.51
CA PRO A 10 -2.88 -13.44 -17.58
C PRO A 10 -3.01 -11.91 -17.40
N GLY A 11 -1.89 -11.22 -17.43
CA GLY A 11 -1.82 -9.76 -17.20
C GLY A 11 -1.54 -9.35 -15.76
N ALA A 12 -1.67 -10.28 -14.81
CA ALA A 12 -1.30 -10.05 -13.42
C ALA A 12 0.17 -10.42 -13.13
N PHE A 13 0.69 -9.88 -12.03
CA PHE A 13 2.07 -10.07 -11.60
C PHE A 13 2.15 -10.40 -10.12
N ARG A 14 3.09 -11.27 -9.79
CA ARG A 14 3.54 -11.51 -8.41
C ARG A 14 4.82 -10.74 -8.14
N ILE A 15 4.90 -10.14 -6.99
CA ILE A 15 6.13 -9.56 -6.48
C ILE A 15 6.75 -10.59 -5.53
N VAL A 16 7.92 -11.11 -5.89
CA VAL A 16 8.62 -12.16 -5.15
C VAL A 16 9.91 -11.60 -4.60
N LEU A 17 10.03 -11.55 -3.27
CA LEU A 17 11.22 -11.11 -2.55
C LEU A 17 11.66 -12.23 -1.59
N GLY A 18 12.95 -12.54 -1.57
CA GLY A 18 13.47 -13.61 -0.71
C GLY A 18 12.83 -14.98 -0.93
N GLY A 19 12.32 -15.25 -2.14
CA GLY A 19 11.62 -16.51 -2.46
C GLY A 19 10.15 -16.57 -2.04
N ALA A 20 9.62 -15.54 -1.39
CA ALA A 20 8.22 -15.46 -0.98
C ALA A 20 7.45 -14.42 -1.81
N SER A 21 6.19 -14.73 -2.12
CA SER A 21 5.28 -13.76 -2.76
C SER A 21 4.86 -12.71 -1.74
N GLN A 22 5.31 -11.47 -1.93
CA GLN A 22 5.01 -10.34 -1.05
C GLN A 22 3.78 -9.56 -1.51
N SER A 23 3.44 -9.63 -2.79
CA SER A 23 2.31 -8.90 -3.35
C SER A 23 1.83 -9.55 -4.64
N TRP A 24 0.59 -9.29 -4.99
CA TRP A 24 -0.01 -9.67 -6.27
C TRP A 24 -0.80 -8.49 -6.82
N VAL A 25 -0.66 -8.22 -8.11
CA VAL A 25 -1.29 -7.06 -8.76
C VAL A 25 -1.83 -7.45 -10.12
N ASP A 26 -3.10 -7.15 -10.36
CA ASP A 26 -3.70 -7.09 -11.67
C ASP A 26 -3.96 -5.61 -12.03
N PRO A 27 -3.14 -4.99 -12.86
CA PRO A 27 -3.28 -3.56 -13.16
C PRO A 27 -4.53 -3.22 -13.96
N ALA A 28 -5.13 -4.20 -14.65
CA ALA A 28 -6.37 -4.02 -15.39
C ALA A 28 -7.61 -4.18 -14.52
N ARG A 29 -7.49 -4.88 -13.39
CA ARG A 29 -8.57 -5.16 -12.45
C ARG A 29 -8.12 -4.91 -11.01
N PRO A 30 -7.95 -3.65 -10.61
CA PRO A 30 -7.47 -3.31 -9.26
C PRO A 30 -8.41 -3.78 -8.13
N GLU A 31 -9.68 -4.07 -8.43
CA GLU A 31 -10.64 -4.68 -7.52
C GLU A 31 -10.33 -6.14 -7.20
N HIS A 32 -9.55 -6.82 -8.04
CA HIS A 32 -9.19 -8.21 -7.84
C HIS A 32 -8.01 -8.32 -6.87
N LEU A 33 -8.29 -8.71 -5.64
CA LEU A 33 -7.33 -8.95 -4.58
C LEU A 33 -7.17 -10.46 -4.38
N LEU A 34 -5.94 -10.98 -4.57
CA LEU A 34 -5.70 -12.43 -4.51
C LEU A 34 -5.42 -12.90 -3.09
N PHE A 35 -4.65 -12.15 -2.31
CA PHE A 35 -4.24 -12.57 -0.97
C PHE A 35 -5.35 -12.30 0.04
N GLU A 36 -5.69 -13.32 0.83
CA GLU A 36 -6.77 -13.24 1.82
C GLU A 36 -6.59 -12.07 2.80
N TYR A 37 -5.37 -11.85 3.32
CA TYR A 37 -5.13 -10.75 4.24
C TYR A 37 -5.35 -9.37 3.57
N VAL A 38 -5.04 -9.25 2.28
CA VAL A 38 -5.27 -8.02 1.50
C VAL A 38 -6.79 -7.78 1.33
N VAL A 39 -7.56 -8.84 1.12
CA VAL A 39 -9.04 -8.77 1.13
C VAL A 39 -9.55 -8.32 2.49
N GLN A 40 -9.00 -8.86 3.59
CA GLN A 40 -9.38 -8.43 4.94
C GLN A 40 -9.06 -6.96 5.19
N LEU A 41 -7.89 -6.48 4.74
CA LEU A 41 -7.54 -5.05 4.82
C LEU A 41 -8.53 -4.17 4.04
N SER A 42 -8.97 -4.62 2.88
CA SER A 42 -9.97 -3.88 2.09
C SER A 42 -11.32 -3.77 2.81
N LEU A 43 -11.76 -4.84 3.50
CA LEU A 43 -12.98 -4.83 4.31
C LEU A 43 -12.85 -3.90 5.53
N LEU A 44 -11.69 -3.88 6.19
CA LEU A 44 -11.41 -2.96 7.29
C LEU A 44 -11.42 -1.50 6.82
N PHE A 45 -10.86 -1.23 5.64
CA PHE A 45 -10.92 0.09 5.01
C PHE A 45 -12.38 0.54 4.78
N GLU A 46 -13.20 -0.32 4.19
CA GLU A 46 -14.62 -0.05 3.96
C GLU A 46 -15.37 0.22 5.28
N HIS A 47 -15.12 -0.61 6.29
CA HIS A 47 -15.76 -0.46 7.59
C HIS A 47 -15.33 0.85 8.29
N GLY A 48 -14.05 1.19 8.25
CA GLY A 48 -13.51 2.40 8.88
C GLY A 48 -14.05 3.70 8.25
N LEU A 49 -14.54 3.62 7.01
CA LEU A 49 -15.09 4.75 6.28
C LEU A 49 -16.61 4.67 6.05
N ALA A 50 -17.29 3.75 6.74
CA ALA A 50 -18.73 3.51 6.52
C ALA A 50 -19.59 4.78 6.72
N ASP A 51 -19.21 5.64 7.67
CA ASP A 51 -19.91 6.87 8.01
C ASP A 51 -19.29 8.13 7.36
N VAL A 52 -18.27 7.98 6.52
CA VAL A 52 -17.59 9.08 5.82
C VAL A 52 -18.23 9.30 4.46
N ASP A 53 -18.66 10.53 4.17
CA ASP A 53 -19.24 10.88 2.87
C ASP A 53 -18.31 10.41 1.73
N PRO A 54 -18.82 9.66 0.74
CA PRO A 54 -18.03 9.25 -0.42
C PRO A 54 -17.36 10.40 -1.20
N ALA A 55 -17.93 11.60 -1.13
CA ALA A 55 -17.38 12.80 -1.76
C ALA A 55 -16.29 13.48 -0.94
N GLU A 56 -16.16 13.13 0.34
CA GLU A 56 -15.13 13.68 1.21
C GLU A 56 -13.74 13.16 0.79
N ARG A 57 -12.78 14.06 0.69
CA ARG A 57 -11.41 13.70 0.36
C ARG A 57 -10.68 13.22 1.59
N ILE A 58 -10.28 11.97 1.60
CA ILE A 58 -9.49 11.36 2.66
C ILE A 58 -8.01 11.26 2.28
N ARG A 59 -7.17 11.10 3.30
CA ARG A 59 -5.73 10.90 3.21
C ARG A 59 -5.36 9.57 3.84
N VAL A 60 -4.59 8.76 3.11
CA VAL A 60 -4.13 7.46 3.59
C VAL A 60 -2.61 7.42 3.54
N ILE A 61 -1.99 6.95 4.61
CA ILE A 61 -0.57 6.60 4.64
C ILE A 61 -0.45 5.08 4.58
N HIS A 62 0.42 4.60 3.72
CA HIS A 62 0.80 3.19 3.65
C HIS A 62 2.24 3.03 4.10
N ILE A 63 2.48 2.12 5.02
CA ILE A 63 3.81 1.71 5.48
C ILE A 63 4.09 0.35 4.86
N GLY A 64 5.00 0.33 3.88
CA GLY A 64 5.15 -0.75 2.93
C GLY A 64 4.26 -0.57 1.69
N GLY A 65 4.76 -0.97 0.55
CA GLY A 65 4.05 -0.77 -0.72
C GLY A 65 4.14 -1.95 -1.66
N ALA A 66 5.31 -2.58 -1.74
CA ALA A 66 5.60 -3.64 -2.68
C ALA A 66 4.99 -3.39 -4.08
N GLY A 67 4.00 -4.18 -4.50
CA GLY A 67 3.30 -4.02 -5.80
C GLY A 67 2.22 -2.95 -5.83
N LEU A 68 1.96 -2.26 -4.71
CA LEU A 68 0.90 -1.27 -4.56
C LEU A 68 -0.52 -1.84 -4.71
N SER A 69 -0.77 -3.07 -4.27
CA SER A 69 -2.08 -3.74 -4.40
C SER A 69 -3.18 -2.95 -3.69
N ILE A 70 -3.02 -2.68 -2.39
CA ILE A 70 -3.97 -1.91 -1.59
C ILE A 70 -4.09 -0.46 -2.08
N PRO A 71 -3.00 0.29 -2.33
CA PRO A 71 -3.12 1.63 -2.88
C PRO A 71 -3.91 1.70 -4.19
N ARG A 72 -3.71 0.74 -5.12
CA ARG A 72 -4.46 0.67 -6.38
C ARG A 72 -5.93 0.36 -6.16
N TRP A 73 -6.23 -0.58 -5.25
CA TRP A 73 -7.59 -0.93 -4.88
C TRP A 73 -8.32 0.29 -4.28
N ILE A 74 -7.67 1.04 -3.37
CA ILE A 74 -8.24 2.26 -2.78
C ILE A 74 -8.49 3.32 -3.86
N ALA A 75 -7.54 3.54 -4.77
CA ALA A 75 -7.71 4.50 -5.86
C ALA A 75 -8.88 4.15 -6.79
N TRP A 76 -9.13 2.86 -7.01
CA TRP A 76 -10.29 2.37 -7.76
C TRP A 76 -11.59 2.51 -6.95
N ARG A 77 -11.57 2.08 -5.69
CA ARG A 77 -12.76 2.03 -4.83
C ARG A 77 -13.26 3.41 -4.40
N ARG A 78 -12.33 4.30 -4.11
CA ARG A 78 -12.60 5.67 -3.66
C ARG A 78 -11.72 6.67 -4.42
N PRO A 79 -12.09 7.01 -5.66
CA PRO A 79 -11.34 7.98 -6.46
C PRO A 79 -11.21 9.33 -5.74
N GLY A 80 -10.05 9.98 -5.88
CA GLY A 80 -9.76 11.24 -5.20
C GLY A 80 -9.10 11.10 -3.83
N THR A 81 -8.95 9.88 -3.29
CA THR A 81 -8.16 9.62 -2.09
C THR A 81 -6.70 10.02 -2.31
N ALA A 82 -6.16 10.84 -1.41
CA ALA A 82 -4.74 11.18 -1.42
C ALA A 82 -3.95 10.12 -0.66
N GLN A 83 -2.99 9.48 -1.31
CA GLN A 83 -2.25 8.36 -0.74
C GLN A 83 -0.76 8.61 -0.76
N ILE A 84 -0.09 8.40 0.37
CA ILE A 84 1.37 8.38 0.49
C ILE A 84 1.79 6.97 0.87
N VAL A 85 2.72 6.42 0.09
CA VAL A 85 3.30 5.09 0.35
C VAL A 85 4.76 5.28 0.73
N CYS A 86 5.14 4.81 1.91
CA CYS A 86 6.52 4.75 2.37
C CYS A 86 7.10 3.37 2.02
N GLU A 87 7.96 3.32 1.01
CA GLU A 87 8.60 2.10 0.52
C GLU A 87 10.10 2.33 0.39
N PRO A 88 10.94 1.70 1.24
CA PRO A 88 12.38 1.95 1.24
C PRO A 88 13.12 1.28 0.08
N ASP A 89 12.55 0.26 -0.59
CA ASP A 89 13.19 -0.40 -1.71
C ASP A 89 13.00 0.40 -3.00
N VAL A 90 13.97 1.28 -3.29
CA VAL A 90 14.00 2.11 -4.49
C VAL A 90 13.98 1.26 -5.76
N GLY A 91 14.75 0.15 -5.78
CA GLY A 91 14.83 -0.71 -6.95
C GLY A 91 13.50 -1.40 -7.25
N LEU A 92 12.80 -1.85 -6.22
CA LEU A 92 11.45 -2.39 -6.34
C LEU A 92 10.47 -1.32 -6.85
N THR A 93 10.49 -0.15 -6.27
CA THR A 93 9.64 0.97 -6.68
C THR A 93 9.83 1.34 -8.14
N GLU A 94 11.07 1.44 -8.62
CA GLU A 94 11.39 1.73 -10.01
C GLU A 94 10.88 0.63 -10.96
N GLU A 95 11.06 -0.64 -10.59
CA GLU A 95 10.58 -1.77 -11.40
C GLU A 95 9.05 -1.80 -11.46
N VAL A 96 8.37 -1.58 -10.33
CA VAL A 96 6.91 -1.50 -10.26
C VAL A 96 6.39 -0.35 -11.13
N ARG A 97 6.97 0.83 -11.03
CA ARG A 97 6.60 1.99 -11.87
C ARG A 97 6.76 1.72 -13.36
N ARG A 98 7.81 1.02 -13.74
CA ARG A 98 8.11 0.71 -15.14
C ARG A 98 7.18 -0.35 -15.73
N LYS A 99 6.91 -1.43 -14.99
CA LYS A 99 6.11 -2.57 -15.47
C LYS A 99 4.61 -2.41 -15.20
N LEU A 100 4.27 -1.76 -14.13
CA LEU A 100 2.91 -1.56 -13.63
C LEU A 100 2.66 -0.06 -13.39
N PRO A 101 2.70 0.78 -14.43
CA PRO A 101 2.51 2.21 -14.25
C PRO A 101 1.19 2.52 -13.56
N LEU A 102 1.21 3.53 -12.70
CA LEU A 102 0.00 4.02 -12.06
C LEU A 102 -0.85 4.81 -13.07
N PRO A 103 -2.19 4.68 -12.99
CA PRO A 103 -3.06 5.51 -13.81
C PRO A 103 -2.82 7.01 -13.54
N PRO A 104 -3.00 7.87 -14.54
CA PRO A 104 -2.99 9.31 -14.31
C PRO A 104 -3.98 9.70 -13.23
N ARG A 105 -3.57 10.60 -12.34
CA ARG A 105 -4.39 11.10 -11.23
C ARG A 105 -4.84 10.01 -10.23
N SER A 106 -4.08 8.95 -10.09
CA SER A 106 -4.35 7.88 -9.11
C SER A 106 -4.38 8.36 -7.65
N GLY A 107 -3.80 9.52 -7.37
CA GLY A 107 -3.66 10.03 -6.01
C GLY A 107 -2.54 9.34 -5.21
N ILE A 108 -1.85 8.37 -5.79
CA ILE A 108 -0.79 7.59 -5.13
C ILE A 108 0.58 8.25 -5.34
N LYS A 109 1.25 8.55 -4.24
CA LYS A 109 2.61 9.08 -4.22
C LYS A 109 3.51 8.16 -3.40
N VAL A 110 4.48 7.52 -4.06
CA VAL A 110 5.48 6.68 -3.38
C VAL A 110 6.65 7.54 -2.98
N ARG A 111 7.08 7.41 -1.73
CA ARG A 111 8.27 8.02 -1.15
C ARG A 111 9.28 6.93 -0.85
N ASP A 112 10.52 7.14 -1.26
CA ASP A 112 11.64 6.22 -1.07
C ASP A 112 12.21 6.39 0.35
N VAL A 113 11.41 6.05 1.35
CA VAL A 113 11.72 6.16 2.78
C VAL A 113 11.10 4.99 3.54
N ASP A 114 11.71 4.62 4.66
CA ASP A 114 11.10 3.68 5.60
C ASP A 114 9.87 4.28 6.31
N GLY A 115 9.08 3.42 6.96
CA GLY A 115 7.83 3.83 7.59
C GLY A 115 8.02 4.86 8.70
N ARG A 116 9.03 4.68 9.57
CA ARG A 116 9.29 5.61 10.68
C ARG A 116 9.71 6.98 10.17
N SER A 117 10.68 7.02 9.27
CA SER A 117 11.16 8.27 8.67
C SER A 117 10.04 8.99 7.91
N GLY A 118 9.19 8.22 7.22
CA GLY A 118 8.06 8.77 6.48
C GLY A 118 7.01 9.40 7.39
N VAL A 119 6.67 8.75 8.51
CA VAL A 119 5.68 9.25 9.48
C VAL A 119 6.22 10.44 10.27
N ALA A 120 7.49 10.40 10.68
CA ALA A 120 8.11 11.45 11.49
C ALA A 120 8.04 12.87 10.88
N VAL A 121 7.97 12.96 9.55
CA VAL A 121 7.88 14.25 8.83
C VAL A 121 6.44 14.65 8.50
N MET A 122 5.44 13.84 8.87
CA MET A 122 4.04 14.21 8.70
C MET A 122 3.58 15.15 9.82
N PRO A 123 2.78 16.16 9.50
CA PRO A 123 2.16 16.96 10.55
C PRO A 123 1.15 16.13 11.35
N PRO A 124 0.83 16.53 12.60
CA PRO A 124 -0.28 15.92 13.35
C PRO A 124 -1.60 15.98 12.56
N ASP A 125 -2.48 15.01 12.79
CA ASP A 125 -3.79 14.92 12.13
C ASP A 125 -3.71 14.90 10.59
N TYR A 126 -2.59 14.39 10.04
CA TYR A 126 -2.42 14.38 8.59
C TYR A 126 -3.27 13.32 7.91
N ALA A 127 -3.33 12.11 8.45
CA ALA A 127 -3.96 10.97 7.82
C ALA A 127 -5.27 10.59 8.51
N ASP A 128 -6.27 10.25 7.71
CA ASP A 128 -7.53 9.67 8.19
C ASP A 128 -7.38 8.17 8.46
N LEU A 129 -6.48 7.52 7.73
CA LEU A 129 -6.15 6.10 7.88
C LEU A 129 -4.66 5.84 7.67
N VAL A 130 -4.13 4.88 8.41
CA VAL A 130 -2.79 4.33 8.20
C VAL A 130 -2.90 2.82 7.98
N VAL A 131 -2.31 2.34 6.89
CA VAL A 131 -2.19 0.91 6.56
C VAL A 131 -0.76 0.48 6.81
N LEU A 132 -0.55 -0.40 7.78
CA LEU A 132 0.76 -0.99 8.08
C LEU A 132 0.81 -2.38 7.47
N ASP A 133 1.47 -2.49 6.31
CA ASP A 133 1.62 -3.70 5.51
C ASP A 133 3.08 -3.82 5.04
N ALA A 134 3.99 -3.82 6.00
CA ALA A 134 5.43 -3.90 5.76
C ALA A 134 5.99 -5.21 6.31
N PHE A 135 6.76 -5.90 5.49
CA PHE A 135 7.39 -7.16 5.82
C PHE A 135 8.87 -7.17 5.46
N ASP A 136 9.67 -7.73 6.37
CA ASP A 136 11.02 -8.21 6.09
C ASP A 136 10.99 -9.74 6.14
N GLY A 137 11.02 -10.37 4.96
CA GLY A 137 10.71 -11.78 4.81
C GLY A 137 9.27 -12.10 5.21
N ALA A 138 9.08 -12.87 6.28
CA ALA A 138 7.76 -13.25 6.80
C ALA A 138 7.38 -12.53 8.09
N ARG A 139 8.07 -11.48 8.46
CA ARG A 139 7.87 -10.76 9.73
C ARG A 139 7.68 -9.27 9.50
N VAL A 140 6.83 -8.66 10.30
CA VAL A 140 6.77 -7.20 10.40
C VAL A 140 8.04 -6.72 11.12
N PRO A 141 8.76 -5.72 10.58
CA PRO A 141 9.92 -5.13 11.26
C PRO A 141 9.58 -4.67 12.67
N GLY A 142 10.43 -5.06 13.65
CA GLY A 142 10.15 -4.82 15.07
C GLY A 142 9.97 -3.34 15.42
N GLU A 143 10.69 -2.46 14.75
CA GLU A 143 10.60 -1.01 14.92
C GLU A 143 9.24 -0.41 14.49
N LEU A 144 8.44 -1.14 13.70
CA LEU A 144 7.12 -0.73 13.25
C LEU A 144 5.98 -1.21 14.16
N VAL A 145 6.29 -1.98 15.19
CA VAL A 145 5.31 -2.51 16.17
C VAL A 145 5.63 -2.12 17.61
N THR A 146 6.45 -1.10 17.80
CA THR A 146 6.73 -0.54 19.13
C THR A 146 5.61 0.39 19.56
N THR A 147 5.38 0.51 20.87
CA THR A 147 4.40 1.44 21.43
C THR A 147 4.67 2.86 20.98
N GLU A 148 5.93 3.29 20.98
CA GLU A 148 6.34 4.63 20.56
C GLU A 148 5.97 4.92 19.10
N PHE A 149 6.13 3.93 18.22
CA PHE A 149 5.76 4.11 16.81
C PHE A 149 4.24 4.13 16.63
N LEU A 150 3.52 3.28 17.34
CA LEU A 150 2.06 3.27 17.29
C LEU A 150 1.46 4.58 17.84
N ASP A 151 2.04 5.13 18.92
CA ASP A 151 1.66 6.44 19.45
C ASP A 151 1.92 7.57 18.44
N GLU A 152 3.00 7.46 17.65
CA GLU A 152 3.29 8.41 16.58
C GLU A 152 2.29 8.32 15.42
N LEU A 153 1.77 7.12 15.11
CA LEU A 153 0.77 6.92 14.05
C LEU A 153 -0.60 7.53 14.40
N VAL A 154 -0.95 7.61 15.68
CA VAL A 154 -2.24 8.16 16.14
C VAL A 154 -2.17 9.64 16.49
N ARG A 155 -1.02 10.27 16.32
CA ARG A 155 -0.80 11.72 16.49
C ARG A 155 -1.43 12.48 15.33
#